data_493b9fd32bec8f60d1436b2b74ba12c0
#
_entry.id   493b9fd32bec8f60d1436b2b74ba12c0
#
_cell.length_a   1.000
_cell.length_b   1.000
_cell.length_c   1.000
_cell.angle_alpha   90.00
_cell.angle_beta   90.00
_cell.angle_gamma   90.00
#
_symmetry.space_group_name_H-M   'P 1'
#
loop_
_entity.id
_entity.type
_entity.pdbx_description
1 polymer ?
#
loop_
_entity_poly.entity_id
_entity_poly.type
_entity_poly.pdbx_seq_one_letter_code
_entity_poly.pdbx_strand_id
1 'polypeptide(L)'
;ANNHARIVVGRSADGGATWNTTLAHEGTDLNTVDRFHPWLKVDEVGRVHVIYYDTRINADRTGVDLFYSRSDDGGVTFSAPTRLSTVKSPKIDDNFEWGDYNGLDIVLDNAIAIYTDNRDELGGAARSVDTYGIGGFAPPAGDSYLLSLDQGSTAVCAGDPSPQRTVTLARFGNYATPVTLSLPGLDGAVFPGSSFGTNPVTPPGTSTFDLSTAVGAPAATYNVVVRGTGAGAAMGDPPIVRDATY
;
A
#
# COMPACT_ATOMS: atom_id res chain seq x y z
N ALA A 1 32.23 13.08 9.36
CA ALA A 1 30.87 12.93 8.81
C ALA A 1 30.74 11.49 8.34
N ASN A 2 29.75 10.76 8.85
CA ASN A 2 29.45 9.41 8.39
C ASN A 2 28.84 9.50 6.99
N ASN A 3 29.56 9.03 5.99
CA ASN A 3 29.22 9.16 4.59
C ASN A 3 28.43 7.90 4.10
N HIS A 4 27.43 7.50 4.88
CA HIS A 4 26.58 6.33 4.56
C HIS A 4 25.16 6.77 4.19
N ALA A 5 24.64 6.20 3.10
CA ALA A 5 23.29 6.45 2.64
C ALA A 5 22.26 5.68 3.48
N ARG A 6 21.05 6.24 3.65
CA ARG A 6 19.97 5.68 4.47
C ARG A 6 18.64 5.82 3.75
N ILE A 7 17.72 4.88 4.02
CA ILE A 7 16.36 4.99 3.53
C ILE A 7 15.49 5.59 4.62
N VAL A 8 14.92 6.75 4.31
CA VAL A 8 14.01 7.49 5.19
C VAL A 8 12.66 7.60 4.51
N VAL A 9 11.61 7.23 5.21
CA VAL A 9 10.22 7.37 4.76
C VAL A 9 9.60 8.57 5.45
N GLY A 10 9.11 9.54 4.66
CA GLY A 10 8.30 10.66 5.13
C GLY A 10 6.83 10.29 5.16
N ARG A 11 6.13 10.60 6.24
CA ARG A 11 4.70 10.38 6.43
C ARG A 11 3.99 11.67 6.83
N SER A 12 2.89 11.97 6.17
CA SER A 12 1.96 13.03 6.55
C SER A 12 0.60 12.43 6.91
N ALA A 13 -0.05 12.94 7.94
CA ALA A 13 -1.40 12.57 8.35
C ALA A 13 -2.41 13.72 8.16
N ASP A 14 -1.98 14.85 7.59
CA ASP A 14 -2.74 16.10 7.49
C ASP A 14 -2.72 16.68 6.07
N GLY A 15 -2.68 15.82 5.05
CA GLY A 15 -2.67 16.22 3.65
C GLY A 15 -1.38 16.89 3.17
N GLY A 16 -0.26 16.63 3.85
CA GLY A 16 1.05 17.19 3.49
C GLY A 16 1.44 18.46 4.22
N ALA A 17 0.61 18.94 5.18
CA ALA A 17 0.90 20.14 5.95
C ALA A 17 2.08 19.92 6.93
N THR A 18 2.17 18.72 7.53
CA THR A 18 3.30 18.32 8.37
C THR A 18 3.81 16.95 7.98
N TRP A 19 5.10 16.69 8.24
CA TRP A 19 5.77 15.44 7.89
C TRP A 19 6.60 14.91 9.06
N ASN A 20 6.42 13.62 9.33
CA ASN A 20 7.28 12.86 10.23
C ASN A 20 8.14 11.89 9.42
N THR A 21 9.34 11.60 9.89
CA THR A 21 10.26 10.71 9.18
C THR A 21 10.63 9.50 10.03
N THR A 22 10.74 8.34 9.40
CA THR A 22 11.15 7.08 10.03
C THR A 22 12.15 6.35 9.14
N LEU A 23 13.14 5.69 9.73
CA LEU A 23 14.04 4.81 9.00
C LEU A 23 13.28 3.54 8.57
N ALA A 24 13.40 3.17 7.29
CA ALA A 24 12.83 1.93 6.76
C ALA A 24 13.70 0.69 7.05
N HIS A 25 14.61 0.77 8.01
CA HIS A 25 15.56 -0.27 8.39
C HIS A 25 16.01 -0.09 9.85
N GLU A 26 16.77 -1.06 10.39
CA GLU A 26 17.34 -0.93 11.74
C GLU A 26 18.32 0.25 11.82
N GLY A 27 18.31 0.90 12.98
CA GLY A 27 19.21 2.04 13.26
C GLY A 27 20.59 1.68 13.80
N THR A 28 20.93 0.39 13.92
CA THR A 28 22.12 -0.07 14.65
C THR A 28 23.41 -0.01 13.84
N ASP A 29 23.33 0.01 12.51
CA ASP A 29 24.46 -0.07 11.57
C ASP A 29 24.62 1.18 10.69
N LEU A 30 24.11 2.31 11.13
CA LEU A 30 24.04 3.57 10.35
C LEU A 30 25.43 4.12 9.95
N ASN A 31 26.49 3.63 10.55
CA ASN A 31 27.86 4.10 10.33
C ASN A 31 28.71 3.11 9.50
N THR A 32 28.14 2.01 9.06
CA THR A 32 28.88 0.92 8.39
C THR A 32 28.21 0.40 7.13
N VAL A 33 26.93 0.70 6.92
CA VAL A 33 26.11 0.15 5.83
C VAL A 33 25.48 1.26 5.01
N ASP A 34 25.57 1.12 3.70
CA ASP A 34 24.87 2.00 2.75
C ASP A 34 23.58 1.34 2.27
N ARG A 35 22.55 2.16 2.12
CA ARG A 35 21.25 1.79 1.57
C ARG A 35 20.78 2.83 0.58
N PHE A 36 20.41 2.41 -0.62
CA PHE A 36 20.11 3.31 -1.73
C PHE A 36 19.12 2.71 -2.71
N HIS A 37 18.69 3.47 -3.72
CA HIS A 37 17.71 3.14 -4.75
C HIS A 37 16.43 2.53 -4.15
N PRO A 38 15.72 3.23 -3.27
CA PRO A 38 14.48 2.72 -2.70
C PRO A 38 13.34 2.77 -3.69
N TRP A 39 12.43 1.81 -3.56
CA TRP A 39 11.09 1.91 -4.13
C TRP A 39 10.05 1.60 -3.07
N LEU A 40 8.98 2.39 -3.04
CA LEU A 40 7.93 2.29 -2.04
C LEU A 40 6.57 2.04 -2.70
N LYS A 41 5.79 1.14 -2.13
CA LYS A 41 4.38 0.91 -2.47
C LYS A 41 3.55 0.85 -1.18
N VAL A 42 2.39 1.46 -1.20
CA VAL A 42 1.35 1.24 -0.18
C VAL A 42 0.34 0.28 -0.77
N ASP A 43 0.02 -0.79 -0.06
CA ASP A 43 -0.97 -1.76 -0.48
C ASP A 43 -2.41 -1.32 -0.13
N GLU A 44 -3.38 -2.12 -0.55
CA GLU A 44 -4.80 -1.82 -0.43
C GLU A 44 -5.30 -1.79 1.02
N VAL A 45 -4.55 -2.37 1.96
CA VAL A 45 -4.87 -2.34 3.39
C VAL A 45 -4.07 -1.29 4.17
N GLY A 46 -3.26 -0.49 3.47
CA GLY A 46 -2.50 0.63 4.04
C GLY A 46 -1.14 0.25 4.62
N ARG A 47 -0.63 -0.97 4.36
CA ARG A 47 0.75 -1.32 4.71
C ARG A 47 1.72 -0.63 3.76
N VAL A 48 2.84 -0.19 4.29
CA VAL A 48 3.90 0.45 3.49
C VAL A 48 5.02 -0.55 3.26
N HIS A 49 5.32 -0.81 2.00
CA HIS A 49 6.34 -1.75 1.56
C HIS A 49 7.49 -0.98 0.93
N VAL A 50 8.73 -1.31 1.30
CA VAL A 50 9.93 -0.65 0.78
C VAL A 50 10.95 -1.70 0.38
N ILE A 51 11.47 -1.62 -0.84
CA ILE A 51 12.66 -2.35 -1.29
C ILE A 51 13.81 -1.37 -1.46
N TYR A 52 15.03 -1.84 -1.29
CA TYR A 52 16.24 -1.03 -1.46
C TYR A 52 17.47 -1.94 -1.57
N TYR A 53 18.54 -1.42 -2.14
CA TYR A 53 19.86 -2.05 -2.05
C TYR A 53 20.50 -1.78 -0.70
N ASP A 54 21.25 -2.78 -0.20
CA ASP A 54 21.88 -2.76 1.11
C ASP A 54 23.24 -3.46 1.06
N THR A 55 24.27 -2.83 1.64
CA THR A 55 25.64 -3.35 1.66
C THR A 55 25.97 -4.13 2.94
N ARG A 56 25.01 -4.46 3.81
CA ARG A 56 25.26 -5.11 5.12
C ARG A 56 26.02 -6.44 5.04
N ILE A 57 25.85 -7.18 3.93
CA ILE A 57 26.57 -8.45 3.68
C ILE A 57 27.92 -8.19 3.02
N ASN A 58 28.11 -7.00 2.44
CA ASN A 58 29.27 -6.58 1.67
C ASN A 58 29.82 -5.25 2.23
N ALA A 59 30.26 -5.26 3.49
CA ALA A 59 30.72 -4.05 4.21
C ALA A 59 31.93 -3.37 3.54
N ASP A 60 32.66 -4.09 2.67
CA ASP A 60 33.74 -3.57 1.83
C ASP A 60 33.22 -2.83 0.57
N ARG A 61 31.89 -2.75 0.40
CA ARG A 61 31.22 -2.11 -0.75
C ARG A 61 31.55 -2.74 -2.11
N THR A 62 31.88 -4.03 -2.12
CA THR A 62 32.14 -4.79 -3.37
C THR A 62 30.88 -5.36 -3.99
N GLY A 63 29.71 -5.11 -3.42
CA GLY A 63 28.44 -5.53 -3.92
C GLY A 63 27.28 -5.11 -3.05
N VAL A 64 26.09 -5.39 -3.54
CA VAL A 64 24.83 -5.10 -2.87
C VAL A 64 23.90 -6.29 -2.94
N ASP A 65 22.91 -6.27 -2.05
CA ASP A 65 21.78 -7.18 -2.05
C ASP A 65 20.47 -6.39 -2.01
N LEU A 66 19.42 -6.94 -2.62
CA LEU A 66 18.09 -6.37 -2.51
C LEU A 66 17.47 -6.78 -1.17
N PHE A 67 16.99 -5.78 -0.42
CA PHE A 67 16.30 -5.97 0.85
C PHE A 67 14.89 -5.39 0.80
N TYR A 68 14.05 -5.89 1.67
CA TYR A 68 12.66 -5.51 1.85
C TYR A 68 12.36 -5.25 3.32
N SER A 69 11.60 -4.19 3.58
CA SER A 69 11.02 -3.87 4.89
C SER A 69 9.56 -3.50 4.73
N ARG A 70 8.77 -3.72 5.77
CA ARG A 70 7.35 -3.41 5.78
C ARG A 70 6.95 -2.66 7.04
N SER A 71 6.01 -1.75 6.89
CA SER A 71 5.28 -1.13 7.98
C SER A 71 3.81 -1.55 7.94
N ASP A 72 3.29 -2.00 9.08
CA ASP A 72 1.89 -2.38 9.24
C ASP A 72 1.05 -1.27 9.90
N ASP A 73 1.69 -0.14 10.26
CA ASP A 73 1.12 0.99 10.99
C ASP A 73 1.18 2.31 10.21
N GLY A 74 1.16 2.21 8.87
CA GLY A 74 1.14 3.37 7.98
C GLY A 74 2.46 4.15 7.95
N GLY A 75 3.61 3.51 8.16
CA GLY A 75 4.93 4.13 8.08
C GLY A 75 5.46 4.69 9.41
N VAL A 76 4.85 4.33 10.54
CA VAL A 76 5.33 4.73 11.88
C VAL A 76 6.50 3.88 12.32
N THR A 77 6.40 2.56 12.13
CA THR A 77 7.49 1.60 12.40
C THR A 77 7.70 0.66 11.23
N PHE A 78 8.91 0.11 11.07
CA PHE A 78 9.24 -0.86 10.03
C PHE A 78 9.76 -2.16 10.63
N SER A 79 9.43 -3.27 9.96
CA SER A 79 9.96 -4.59 10.28
C SER A 79 11.48 -4.65 10.08
N ALA A 80 12.12 -5.62 10.72
CA ALA A 80 13.49 -5.98 10.39
C ALA A 80 13.58 -6.31 8.89
N PRO A 81 14.63 -5.85 8.18
CA PRO A 81 14.79 -6.09 6.76
C PRO A 81 15.01 -7.56 6.43
N THR A 82 14.34 -8.01 5.38
CA THR A 82 14.50 -9.34 4.81
C THR A 82 15.27 -9.25 3.50
N ARG A 83 16.33 -10.03 3.33
CA ARG A 83 17.04 -10.16 2.06
C ARG A 83 16.16 -10.85 1.03
N LEU A 84 16.01 -10.25 -0.15
CA LEU A 84 15.27 -10.80 -1.28
C LEU A 84 16.19 -11.46 -2.31
N SER A 85 17.31 -10.83 -2.64
CA SER A 85 18.26 -11.40 -3.59
C SER A 85 18.89 -12.68 -3.03
N THR A 86 19.02 -13.70 -3.87
CA THR A 86 19.65 -14.97 -3.49
C THR A 86 21.17 -14.95 -3.68
N VAL A 87 21.64 -14.03 -4.53
CA VAL A 87 23.05 -13.84 -4.88
C VAL A 87 23.37 -12.36 -4.77
N LYS A 88 24.59 -12.06 -4.38
CA LYS A 88 25.13 -10.70 -4.36
C LYS A 88 25.21 -10.15 -5.79
N SER A 89 24.76 -8.90 -5.98
CA SER A 89 25.05 -8.12 -7.16
C SER A 89 26.42 -7.45 -7.00
N PRO A 90 27.46 -7.82 -7.76
CA PRO A 90 28.78 -7.29 -7.58
C PRO A 90 28.90 -5.87 -8.14
N LYS A 91 29.80 -5.09 -7.56
CA LYS A 91 30.28 -3.85 -8.17
C LYS A 91 31.16 -4.20 -9.37
N ILE A 92 30.88 -3.66 -10.54
CA ILE A 92 31.65 -3.94 -11.77
C ILE A 92 32.87 -3.03 -11.82
N ASP A 93 32.65 -1.70 -11.72
CA ASP A 93 33.70 -0.69 -11.66
C ASP A 93 33.18 0.60 -10.98
N ASP A 94 34.02 1.64 -10.90
CA ASP A 94 33.67 2.90 -10.23
C ASP A 94 32.73 3.81 -11.04
N ASN A 95 32.46 3.50 -12.31
CA ASN A 95 31.67 4.33 -13.22
C ASN A 95 30.35 3.68 -13.63
N PHE A 96 30.18 2.37 -13.41
CA PHE A 96 29.00 1.62 -13.83
C PHE A 96 28.57 0.70 -12.68
N GLU A 97 27.55 1.10 -11.97
CA GLU A 97 27.08 0.38 -10.80
C GLU A 97 25.82 -0.46 -11.09
N TRP A 98 24.76 -0.34 -10.34
CA TRP A 98 23.62 -1.27 -10.39
C TRP A 98 22.43 -0.73 -11.19
N GLY A 99 22.60 0.31 -12.01
CA GLY A 99 21.50 0.99 -12.70
C GLY A 99 20.72 1.94 -11.76
N ASP A 100 19.71 2.63 -12.32
CA ASP A 100 19.04 3.73 -11.63
C ASP A 100 17.61 3.40 -11.20
N TYR A 101 17.07 2.24 -11.59
CA TYR A 101 15.65 1.95 -11.42
C TYR A 101 15.39 0.60 -10.79
N ASN A 102 14.52 0.64 -9.77
CA ASN A 102 13.84 -0.53 -9.22
C ASN A 102 12.33 -0.36 -9.41
N GLY A 103 11.56 -1.41 -9.27
CA GLY A 103 10.11 -1.38 -9.28
C GLY A 103 9.55 -2.29 -8.20
N LEU A 104 8.48 -1.86 -7.56
CA LEU A 104 7.72 -2.68 -6.61
C LEU A 104 6.24 -2.47 -6.87
N ASP A 105 5.52 -3.56 -7.06
CA ASP A 105 4.07 -3.53 -7.05
C ASP A 105 3.52 -4.65 -6.14
N ILE A 106 2.38 -4.36 -5.51
CA ILE A 106 1.72 -5.27 -4.61
C ILE A 106 0.23 -5.18 -4.87
N VAL A 107 -0.33 -6.29 -5.26
CA VAL A 107 -1.76 -6.44 -5.48
C VAL A 107 -2.25 -7.59 -4.62
N LEU A 108 -3.13 -7.27 -3.68
CA LEU A 108 -3.54 -8.21 -2.66
C LEU A 108 -2.29 -8.68 -1.86
N ASP A 109 -2.07 -9.98 -1.74
CA ASP A 109 -0.90 -10.54 -1.07
C ASP A 109 0.25 -10.88 -2.04
N ASN A 110 0.13 -10.48 -3.32
CA ASN A 110 1.13 -10.75 -4.34
C ASN A 110 2.05 -9.54 -4.51
N ALA A 111 3.25 -9.66 -3.98
CA ALA A 111 4.31 -8.67 -4.17
C ALA A 111 5.24 -9.11 -5.30
N ILE A 112 5.56 -8.17 -6.20
CA ILE A 112 6.56 -8.35 -7.25
C ILE A 112 7.53 -7.18 -7.17
N ALA A 113 8.81 -7.48 -7.05
CA ALA A 113 9.90 -6.51 -7.21
C ALA A 113 10.65 -6.78 -8.52
N ILE A 114 10.99 -5.71 -9.22
CA ILE A 114 11.88 -5.72 -10.38
C ILE A 114 13.08 -4.86 -10.02
N TYR A 115 14.26 -5.37 -10.24
CA TYR A 115 15.50 -4.70 -9.87
C TYR A 115 16.63 -5.05 -10.84
N THR A 116 17.64 -4.22 -10.88
CA THR A 116 18.83 -4.42 -11.69
C THR A 116 19.89 -5.19 -10.90
N ASP A 117 20.64 -6.03 -11.59
CA ASP A 117 21.64 -6.91 -10.97
C ASP A 117 22.77 -7.21 -11.96
N ASN A 118 23.98 -7.20 -11.46
CA ASN A 118 25.21 -7.42 -12.23
C ASN A 118 25.79 -8.83 -12.01
N ARG A 119 25.03 -9.78 -11.45
CA ARG A 119 25.56 -11.09 -11.03
C ARG A 119 26.21 -11.89 -12.14
N ASP A 120 25.73 -11.72 -13.37
CA ASP A 120 26.20 -12.48 -14.52
C ASP A 120 27.36 -11.79 -15.24
N GLU A 121 27.77 -10.60 -14.80
CA GLU A 121 28.88 -9.83 -15.39
C GLU A 121 30.26 -10.15 -14.79
N LEU A 122 30.35 -11.08 -13.87
CA LEU A 122 31.61 -11.49 -13.24
C LEU A 122 32.54 -12.17 -14.25
N GLY A 123 33.54 -11.41 -14.75
CA GLY A 123 34.59 -11.89 -15.65
C GLY A 123 34.29 -11.77 -17.14
N GLY A 124 33.19 -11.15 -17.52
CA GLY A 124 32.83 -10.86 -18.92
C GLY A 124 33.38 -9.51 -19.42
N ALA A 125 33.56 -9.40 -20.73
CA ALA A 125 33.90 -8.14 -21.40
C ALA A 125 32.67 -7.23 -21.61
N ALA A 126 31.46 -7.75 -21.40
CA ALA A 126 30.23 -7.02 -21.54
C ALA A 126 29.89 -6.33 -20.21
N ARG A 127 29.70 -5.04 -20.24
CA ARG A 127 29.22 -4.23 -19.12
C ARG A 127 27.73 -4.04 -19.30
N SER A 128 26.94 -4.95 -18.81
CA SER A 128 25.49 -4.85 -18.83
C SER A 128 24.92 -4.96 -17.42
N VAL A 129 23.78 -4.38 -17.24
CA VAL A 129 22.96 -4.55 -16.05
C VAL A 129 21.72 -5.31 -16.49
N ASP A 130 21.53 -6.49 -15.93
CA ASP A 130 20.36 -7.30 -16.20
C ASP A 130 19.20 -6.93 -15.28
N THR A 131 17.98 -7.20 -15.74
CA THR A 131 16.77 -6.98 -14.96
C THR A 131 16.27 -8.29 -14.39
N TYR A 132 16.11 -8.35 -13.09
CA TYR A 132 15.61 -9.50 -12.36
C TYR A 132 14.26 -9.21 -11.73
N GLY A 133 13.41 -10.24 -11.65
CA GLY A 133 12.13 -10.18 -10.96
C GLY A 133 12.10 -11.16 -9.79
N ILE A 134 11.50 -10.78 -8.67
CA ILE A 134 11.21 -11.64 -7.55
C ILE A 134 9.79 -11.40 -7.05
N GLY A 135 9.04 -12.47 -6.77
CA GLY A 135 7.67 -12.39 -6.28
C GLY A 135 7.42 -13.23 -5.04
N GLY A 136 6.24 -13.04 -4.42
CA GLY A 136 5.77 -13.85 -3.29
C GLY A 136 6.49 -13.61 -1.97
N PHE A 137 7.17 -12.50 -1.80
CA PHE A 137 7.99 -12.22 -0.61
C PHE A 137 7.25 -11.43 0.48
N ALA A 138 6.17 -10.73 0.16
CA ALA A 138 5.39 -10.01 1.16
C ALA A 138 4.55 -11.00 1.96
N PRO A 139 4.58 -10.94 3.31
CA PRO A 139 3.67 -11.74 4.10
C PRO A 139 2.22 -11.35 3.80
N PRO A 140 1.26 -12.30 3.92
CA PRO A 140 -0.16 -12.02 3.78
C PRO A 140 -0.61 -10.82 4.61
N ALA A 141 -1.63 -10.10 4.12
CA ALA A 141 -2.22 -8.96 4.82
C ALA A 141 -2.83 -9.32 6.17
N GLY A 142 -2.91 -10.60 6.47
CA GLY A 142 -3.69 -11.15 7.57
C GLY A 142 -5.18 -11.17 7.23
N ASP A 143 -6.00 -11.52 8.19
CA ASP A 143 -7.45 -11.57 8.00
C ASP A 143 -8.01 -10.14 7.94
N SER A 144 -8.48 -9.72 6.78
CA SER A 144 -8.98 -8.36 6.50
C SER A 144 -9.98 -8.37 5.34
N TYR A 145 -10.45 -7.19 4.95
CA TYR A 145 -11.28 -7.00 3.76
C TYR A 145 -10.93 -5.71 3.03
N LEU A 146 -11.26 -5.65 1.74
CA LEU A 146 -11.32 -4.43 0.94
C LEU A 146 -12.75 -3.99 0.72
N LEU A 147 -12.96 -2.69 0.58
CA LEU A 147 -14.23 -2.08 0.18
C LEU A 147 -14.00 -1.30 -1.12
N SER A 148 -14.82 -1.56 -2.12
CA SER A 148 -14.79 -0.84 -3.40
C SER A 148 -16.20 -0.56 -3.91
N LEU A 149 -16.33 0.46 -4.77
CA LEU A 149 -17.54 0.81 -5.50
C LEU A 149 -17.33 0.56 -6.99
N ASP A 150 -18.39 0.16 -7.69
CA ASP A 150 -18.35 -0.14 -9.12
C ASP A 150 -18.11 1.09 -10.01
N GLN A 151 -18.50 2.28 -9.55
CA GLN A 151 -18.25 3.56 -10.22
C GLN A 151 -18.02 4.69 -9.22
N GLY A 152 -17.21 5.68 -9.64
CA GLY A 152 -16.75 6.77 -8.78
C GLY A 152 -17.60 8.06 -8.84
N SER A 153 -18.51 8.25 -9.82
CA SER A 153 -19.33 9.48 -9.90
C SER A 153 -20.53 9.32 -10.83
N THR A 154 -21.58 10.14 -10.60
CA THR A 154 -22.71 10.31 -11.50
C THR A 154 -23.32 11.69 -11.35
N ALA A 155 -24.04 12.15 -12.40
CA ALA A 155 -24.83 13.38 -12.35
C ALA A 155 -26.32 13.01 -12.30
N VAL A 156 -27.05 13.61 -11.36
CA VAL A 156 -28.51 13.43 -11.20
C VAL A 156 -29.19 14.78 -11.01
N CYS A 157 -30.45 14.89 -11.41
CA CYS A 157 -31.25 16.08 -11.11
C CYS A 157 -31.77 16.03 -9.66
N ALA A 158 -31.98 17.20 -9.07
CA ALA A 158 -32.57 17.28 -7.74
C ALA A 158 -33.95 16.61 -7.71
N GLY A 159 -34.16 15.73 -6.74
CA GLY A 159 -35.36 14.94 -6.60
C GLY A 159 -35.34 13.59 -7.31
N ASP A 160 -34.36 13.33 -8.17
CA ASP A 160 -34.20 12.05 -8.83
C ASP A 160 -33.33 11.08 -7.99
N PRO A 161 -33.62 9.76 -8.07
CA PRO A 161 -32.72 8.77 -7.51
C PRO A 161 -31.43 8.69 -8.34
N SER A 162 -30.29 8.49 -7.70
CA SER A 162 -29.07 8.12 -8.42
C SER A 162 -29.22 6.69 -8.97
N PRO A 163 -28.50 6.35 -10.04
CA PRO A 163 -28.38 4.94 -10.42
C PRO A 163 -27.84 4.11 -9.26
N GLN A 164 -28.45 2.94 -9.03
CA GLN A 164 -27.97 2.01 -8.00
C GLN A 164 -26.52 1.64 -8.23
N ARG A 165 -25.74 1.57 -7.16
CA ARG A 165 -24.34 1.21 -7.16
C ARG A 165 -24.11 -0.11 -6.43
N THR A 166 -23.01 -0.78 -6.75
CA THR A 166 -22.59 -1.98 -6.05
C THR A 166 -21.42 -1.68 -5.15
N VAL A 167 -21.59 -1.95 -3.85
CA VAL A 167 -20.49 -2.01 -2.88
C VAL A 167 -19.97 -3.43 -2.88
N THR A 168 -18.69 -3.63 -3.13
CA THR A 168 -18.04 -4.94 -3.09
C THR A 168 -17.08 -5.01 -1.91
N LEU A 169 -17.20 -6.08 -1.13
CA LEU A 169 -16.27 -6.45 -0.07
C LEU A 169 -15.49 -7.67 -0.52
N ALA A 170 -14.21 -7.49 -0.87
CA ALA A 170 -13.29 -8.59 -1.14
C ALA A 170 -12.63 -9.06 0.16
N ARG A 171 -12.42 -10.37 0.31
CA ARG A 171 -11.83 -10.98 1.49
C ARG A 171 -10.32 -11.12 1.34
N PHE A 172 -9.59 -10.84 2.42
CA PHE A 172 -8.19 -11.23 2.61
C PHE A 172 -8.08 -12.29 3.69
N GLY A 173 -7.21 -13.26 3.47
CA GLY A 173 -7.04 -14.38 4.39
C GLY A 173 -8.35 -15.12 4.64
N ASN A 174 -8.64 -15.39 5.89
CA ASN A 174 -9.86 -16.07 6.32
C ASN A 174 -10.90 -15.13 6.94
N TYR A 175 -10.83 -13.82 6.68
CA TYR A 175 -11.76 -12.85 7.25
C TYR A 175 -13.21 -13.19 6.89
N ALA A 176 -14.03 -13.50 7.88
CA ALA A 176 -15.43 -13.90 7.72
C ALA A 176 -16.38 -13.14 8.65
N THR A 177 -15.87 -12.07 9.26
CA THR A 177 -16.68 -11.24 10.17
C THR A 177 -17.57 -10.30 9.36
N PRO A 178 -18.86 -10.13 9.71
CA PRO A 178 -19.75 -9.18 9.06
C PRO A 178 -19.22 -7.74 9.17
N VAL A 179 -19.30 -7.01 8.07
CA VAL A 179 -18.90 -5.60 7.95
C VAL A 179 -20.13 -4.74 7.87
N THR A 180 -20.28 -3.79 8.78
CA THR A 180 -21.38 -2.82 8.78
C THR A 180 -21.00 -1.67 7.84
N LEU A 181 -21.88 -1.37 6.89
CA LEU A 181 -21.79 -0.24 5.96
C LEU A 181 -22.45 0.99 6.56
N SER A 182 -21.88 2.16 6.35
CA SER A 182 -22.39 3.45 6.79
C SER A 182 -21.98 4.58 5.85
N LEU A 183 -22.63 5.75 5.99
CA LEU A 183 -22.41 6.95 5.20
C LEU A 183 -22.00 8.10 6.15
N PRO A 184 -20.77 8.12 6.63
CA PRO A 184 -20.33 9.14 7.57
C PRO A 184 -20.35 10.53 6.92
N GLY A 185 -20.93 11.52 7.62
CA GLY A 185 -21.00 12.90 7.14
C GLY A 185 -21.99 13.16 6.00
N LEU A 186 -22.80 12.17 5.61
CA LEU A 186 -23.85 12.39 4.60
C LEU A 186 -24.89 13.37 5.14
N ASP A 187 -25.16 14.44 4.37
CA ASP A 187 -26.23 15.39 4.69
C ASP A 187 -27.60 14.78 4.34
N GLY A 188 -28.34 14.37 5.36
CA GLY A 188 -29.66 13.78 5.18
C GLY A 188 -30.73 14.77 4.66
N ALA A 189 -30.48 16.07 4.69
CA ALA A 189 -31.37 17.05 4.05
C ALA A 189 -31.17 17.07 2.53
N VAL A 190 -29.97 16.78 2.06
CA VAL A 190 -29.64 16.70 0.63
C VAL A 190 -29.93 15.29 0.09
N PHE A 191 -29.67 14.25 0.88
CA PHE A 191 -29.79 12.83 0.49
C PHE A 191 -30.74 12.04 1.41
N PRO A 192 -32.03 12.35 1.40
CA PRO A 192 -33.00 11.61 2.21
C PRO A 192 -33.20 10.21 1.66
N GLY A 193 -33.29 9.20 2.54
CA GLY A 193 -33.63 7.83 2.16
C GLY A 193 -32.50 7.03 1.51
N SER A 194 -31.24 7.51 1.59
CA SER A 194 -30.10 6.72 1.12
C SER A 194 -29.93 5.44 1.95
N SER A 195 -29.66 4.31 1.29
CA SER A 195 -29.67 2.99 1.94
C SER A 195 -28.75 1.97 1.28
N PHE A 196 -28.50 0.88 2.02
CA PHE A 196 -27.83 -0.31 1.53
C PHE A 196 -28.83 -1.47 1.45
N GLY A 197 -28.79 -2.26 0.36
CA GLY A 197 -29.68 -3.41 0.18
C GLY A 197 -29.37 -4.57 1.14
N THR A 198 -28.09 -4.84 1.38
CA THR A 198 -27.63 -5.81 2.39
C THR A 198 -26.67 -5.10 3.34
N ASN A 199 -26.97 -5.12 4.64
CA ASN A 199 -26.11 -4.52 5.68
C ASN A 199 -26.43 -5.17 7.03
N PRO A 200 -25.46 -5.82 7.70
CA PRO A 200 -24.06 -5.97 7.32
C PRO A 200 -23.81 -6.94 6.17
N VAL A 201 -22.61 -6.88 5.57
CA VAL A 201 -22.13 -7.77 4.51
C VAL A 201 -20.96 -8.60 5.02
N THR A 202 -20.98 -9.91 4.81
CA THR A 202 -19.85 -10.79 5.11
C THR A 202 -18.95 -10.94 3.88
N PRO A 203 -17.65 -10.57 3.96
CA PRO A 203 -16.73 -10.77 2.86
C PRO A 203 -16.38 -12.27 2.61
N PRO A 204 -16.28 -12.71 1.33
CA PRO A 204 -16.55 -11.95 0.13
C PRO A 204 -18.06 -11.77 -0.09
N GLY A 205 -18.47 -10.55 -0.45
CA GLY A 205 -19.90 -10.27 -0.65
C GLY A 205 -20.12 -8.88 -1.23
N THR A 206 -21.38 -8.62 -1.57
CA THR A 206 -21.79 -7.35 -2.17
C THR A 206 -23.04 -6.81 -1.48
N SER A 207 -23.22 -5.49 -1.59
CA SER A 207 -24.46 -4.79 -1.26
C SER A 207 -24.80 -3.81 -2.37
N THR A 208 -26.06 -3.56 -2.59
CA THR A 208 -26.48 -2.40 -3.36
C THR A 208 -26.39 -1.14 -2.51
N PHE A 209 -26.13 -0.02 -3.15
CA PHE A 209 -26.09 1.30 -2.55
C PHE A 209 -26.98 2.25 -3.35
N ASP A 210 -27.98 2.79 -2.69
CA ASP A 210 -28.95 3.72 -3.26
C ASP A 210 -28.79 5.10 -2.63
N LEU A 211 -28.65 6.14 -3.49
CA LEU A 211 -28.69 7.54 -3.10
C LEU A 211 -29.98 8.16 -3.67
N SER A 212 -30.75 8.84 -2.84
CA SER A 212 -31.87 9.66 -3.27
C SER A 212 -31.58 11.14 -2.98
N THR A 213 -31.73 12.00 -3.98
CA THR A 213 -31.58 13.45 -3.80
C THR A 213 -32.90 14.11 -3.41
N ALA A 214 -32.85 15.13 -2.53
CA ALA A 214 -34.03 15.93 -2.22
C ALA A 214 -34.45 16.80 -3.42
N VAL A 215 -35.74 17.06 -3.58
CA VAL A 215 -36.30 17.92 -4.65
C VAL A 215 -35.68 19.31 -4.66
N GLY A 216 -35.30 19.83 -3.51
CA GLY A 216 -34.67 21.15 -3.37
C GLY A 216 -33.15 21.08 -3.16
N ALA A 217 -32.49 19.97 -3.46
CA ALA A 217 -31.04 19.83 -3.28
C ALA A 217 -30.28 20.87 -4.11
N PRO A 218 -29.33 21.62 -3.51
CA PRO A 218 -28.52 22.59 -4.25
C PRO A 218 -27.69 21.91 -5.36
N ALA A 219 -27.53 22.59 -6.49
CA ALA A 219 -26.64 22.13 -7.55
C ALA A 219 -25.19 22.28 -7.06
N ALA A 220 -24.55 21.15 -6.78
CA ALA A 220 -23.16 21.07 -6.30
C ALA A 220 -22.56 19.68 -6.60
N THR A 221 -21.25 19.56 -6.47
CA THR A 221 -20.56 18.27 -6.38
C THR A 221 -20.50 17.84 -4.92
N TYR A 222 -20.97 16.65 -4.64
CA TYR A 222 -20.96 16.05 -3.31
C TYR A 222 -20.04 14.83 -3.32
N ASN A 223 -19.13 14.76 -2.36
CA ASN A 223 -18.32 13.58 -2.13
C ASN A 223 -19.01 12.71 -1.06
N VAL A 224 -19.48 11.56 -1.44
CA VAL A 224 -20.14 10.62 -0.53
C VAL A 224 -19.16 9.53 -0.15
N VAL A 225 -18.89 9.40 1.14
CA VAL A 225 -18.03 8.34 1.67
C VAL A 225 -18.89 7.15 2.08
N VAL A 226 -18.62 6.00 1.50
CA VAL A 226 -19.11 4.70 1.97
C VAL A 226 -18.06 4.10 2.89
N ARG A 227 -18.42 3.88 4.15
CA ARG A 227 -17.55 3.30 5.18
C ARG A 227 -17.99 1.90 5.54
N GLY A 228 -17.06 0.95 5.48
CA GLY A 228 -17.20 -0.37 6.06
C GLY A 228 -16.49 -0.44 7.42
N THR A 229 -17.14 -0.98 8.43
CA THR A 229 -16.57 -1.24 9.75
C THR A 229 -16.78 -2.70 10.13
N GLY A 230 -15.69 -3.44 10.26
CA GLY A 230 -15.66 -4.84 10.68
C GLY A 230 -14.86 -5.02 11.96
N ALA A 231 -15.03 -6.14 12.66
CA ALA A 231 -14.21 -6.46 13.82
C ALA A 231 -12.73 -6.65 13.42
N GLY A 232 -11.81 -6.42 14.33
CA GLY A 232 -10.40 -6.76 14.18
C GLY A 232 -10.18 -8.26 13.94
N ALA A 233 -9.01 -8.62 13.45
CA ALA A 233 -8.68 -10.01 13.10
C ALA A 233 -8.63 -10.95 14.33
N ALA A 234 -8.24 -10.41 15.49
CA ALA A 234 -8.22 -11.14 16.75
C ALA A 234 -9.07 -10.44 17.83
N MET A 235 -9.41 -11.18 18.86
CA MET A 235 -10.18 -10.64 20.00
C MET A 235 -9.35 -9.57 20.72
N GLY A 236 -9.89 -8.33 20.76
CA GLY A 236 -9.22 -7.17 21.36
C GLY A 236 -8.53 -6.26 20.35
N ASP A 237 -8.42 -6.64 19.09
CA ASP A 237 -7.93 -5.78 18.04
C ASP A 237 -8.92 -4.63 17.75
N PRO A 238 -8.43 -3.46 17.35
CA PRO A 238 -9.30 -2.38 16.92
C PRO A 238 -10.11 -2.78 15.69
N PRO A 239 -11.30 -2.19 15.48
CA PRO A 239 -12.08 -2.42 14.28
C PRO A 239 -11.31 -2.10 13.00
N ILE A 240 -11.48 -2.91 11.97
CA ILE A 240 -10.98 -2.62 10.63
C ILE A 240 -11.97 -1.67 9.97
N VAL A 241 -11.50 -0.49 9.56
CA VAL A 241 -12.30 0.53 8.87
C VAL A 241 -11.75 0.72 7.45
N ARG A 242 -12.63 0.71 6.46
CA ARG A 242 -12.29 0.96 5.05
C ARG A 242 -13.29 1.95 4.47
N ASP A 243 -12.81 2.89 3.69
CA ASP A 243 -13.60 3.92 3.03
C ASP A 243 -13.44 3.82 1.52
N ALA A 244 -14.54 4.05 0.80
CA ALA A 244 -14.55 4.30 -0.63
C ALA A 244 -15.36 5.57 -0.90
N THR A 245 -14.91 6.40 -1.85
CA THR A 245 -15.57 7.67 -2.19
C THR A 245 -16.32 7.56 -3.50
N TYR A 246 -17.55 8.08 -3.48
CA TYR A 246 -18.45 8.21 -4.63
C TYR A 246 -18.65 9.67 -4.97
#